data_452b55a7265e612dbb6e700025fe9987
#
_entry.id   452b55a7265e612dbb6e700025fe9987
#
_cell.length_a   1.000
_cell.length_b   1.000
_cell.length_c   1.000
_cell.angle_alpha   90.00
_cell.angle_beta   90.00
_cell.angle_gamma   90.00
#
_symmetry.space_group_name_H-M   'P 1'
#
loop_
_entity.id
_entity.type
_entity.pdbx_description
1 polymer ?
#
loop_
_entity_poly.entity_id
_entity_poly.type
_entity_poly.pdbx_seq_one_letter_code
_entity_poly.pdbx_strand_id
1 'polypeptide(L)'
;MIKSIRIDTATKFVVLLGLISLFSDMTYEAARSINGSFLQLLGTSGATVGLVAGIGELFGYGLRFVSGYLADKTKKYWLILIAGYLLNLFSVPLLALAGYWQLAVVLMITERIGKALRTPARDALLSFGTQKMGRGWGYGLHEAMDQIGATVGPLLVSAVLFYKHQDYRMAFGILVIPAIIAFSILLICKYLYPKPENLEFKTTSIVSQGFPKRYWIYILAVVFIAAGYVDFPLIAFHFKAKALMNDSAIPIFYAVAMATDAIAALIFGKMFDKMGIKTLLLAILLSSFFAPMVFMGGFNWALAGIVLWGIGMGAQESILKAEIAEMIPSERRGTAFGSFNAAYGLFWFAGSALMGYLYDFSIKGLIIFSVATQLVAAFVIYYLIRQQTKRVQ
;
A
#
# COMPACT_ATOMS: atom_id res chain seq x y z
N MET A 1 7.11 -44.33 6.78
CA MET A 1 6.44 -43.68 7.90
C MET A 1 6.48 -42.15 7.69
N ILE A 2 5.43 -41.57 7.10
CA ILE A 2 5.32 -40.13 6.91
C ILE A 2 4.97 -39.54 8.28
N LYS A 3 5.95 -38.90 8.95
CA LYS A 3 5.66 -38.09 10.15
C LYS A 3 4.62 -37.03 9.77
N SER A 4 3.41 -37.16 10.26
CA SER A 4 2.42 -36.07 10.16
C SER A 4 3.03 -34.84 10.80
N ILE A 5 3.37 -33.84 9.98
CA ILE A 5 3.79 -32.52 10.44
C ILE A 5 2.57 -31.92 11.14
N ARG A 6 2.49 -32.04 12.46
CA ARG A 6 1.49 -31.33 13.26
C ARG A 6 1.86 -29.84 13.20
N ILE A 7 1.21 -29.10 12.30
CA ILE A 7 1.34 -27.66 12.23
C ILE A 7 0.89 -27.08 13.58
N ASP A 8 1.75 -26.32 14.24
CA ASP A 8 1.47 -25.69 15.53
C ASP A 8 0.27 -24.72 15.43
N THR A 9 -0.45 -24.54 16.52
CA THR A 9 -1.65 -23.69 16.62
C THR A 9 -1.35 -22.24 16.19
N ALA A 10 -0.19 -21.70 16.54
CA ALA A 10 0.23 -20.35 16.17
C ALA A 10 0.46 -20.24 14.65
N THR A 11 1.10 -21.24 14.05
CA THR A 11 1.30 -21.29 12.59
C THR A 11 -0.03 -21.36 11.83
N LYS A 12 -1.00 -22.15 12.30
CA LYS A 12 -2.34 -22.20 11.70
C LYS A 12 -3.03 -20.84 11.76
N PHE A 13 -2.90 -20.14 12.89
CA PHE A 13 -3.47 -18.81 13.06
C PHE A 13 -2.86 -17.78 12.09
N VAL A 14 -1.53 -17.76 11.95
CA VAL A 14 -0.83 -16.88 11.00
C VAL A 14 -1.21 -17.19 9.55
N VAL A 15 -1.31 -18.49 9.18
CA VAL A 15 -1.75 -18.91 7.83
C VAL A 15 -3.17 -18.47 7.55
N LEU A 16 -4.10 -18.59 8.52
CA LEU A 16 -5.47 -18.10 8.34
C LEU A 16 -5.52 -16.59 8.15
N LEU A 17 -4.76 -15.82 8.94
CA LEU A 17 -4.64 -14.37 8.75
C LEU A 17 -4.05 -14.03 7.37
N GLY A 18 -3.05 -14.77 6.92
CA GLY A 18 -2.47 -14.63 5.59
C GLY A 18 -3.48 -14.92 4.48
N LEU A 19 -4.30 -15.99 4.60
CA LEU A 19 -5.36 -16.29 3.63
C LEU A 19 -6.44 -15.20 3.60
N ILE A 20 -6.83 -14.65 4.75
CA ILE A 20 -7.75 -13.51 4.82
C ILE A 20 -7.15 -12.33 4.05
N SER A 21 -5.87 -12.06 4.26
CA SER A 21 -5.18 -10.95 3.61
C SER A 21 -5.07 -11.18 2.10
N LEU A 22 -4.68 -12.38 1.65
CA LEU A 22 -4.60 -12.77 0.24
C LEU A 22 -5.91 -12.47 -0.51
N PHE A 23 -7.05 -12.98 -0.03
CA PHE A 23 -8.34 -12.75 -0.69
C PHE A 23 -8.85 -11.32 -0.54
N SER A 24 -8.44 -10.62 0.52
CA SER A 24 -8.74 -9.20 0.67
C SER A 24 -7.97 -8.36 -0.33
N ASP A 25 -6.67 -8.60 -0.47
CA ASP A 25 -5.81 -7.90 -1.41
C ASP A 25 -6.21 -8.22 -2.85
N MET A 26 -6.57 -9.47 -3.13
CA MET A 26 -7.21 -9.85 -4.39
C MET A 26 -8.46 -9.02 -4.70
N THR A 27 -9.24 -8.62 -3.67
CA THR A 27 -10.45 -7.83 -3.82
C THR A 27 -10.14 -6.35 -4.10
N TYR A 28 -9.43 -5.69 -3.18
CA TYR A 28 -9.30 -4.23 -3.27
C TYR A 28 -8.15 -3.78 -4.18
N GLU A 29 -7.09 -4.56 -4.38
CA GLU A 29 -6.03 -4.24 -5.35
C GLU A 29 -6.51 -4.48 -6.79
N ALA A 30 -7.37 -5.47 -7.01
CA ALA A 30 -8.10 -5.59 -8.28
C ALA A 30 -8.91 -4.34 -8.60
N ALA A 31 -9.70 -3.85 -7.64
CA ALA A 31 -10.45 -2.61 -7.80
C ALA A 31 -9.53 -1.40 -8.05
N ARG A 32 -8.44 -1.28 -7.28
CA ARG A 32 -7.46 -0.21 -7.43
C ARG A 32 -6.88 -0.15 -8.85
N SER A 33 -6.66 -1.30 -9.47
CA SER A 33 -6.12 -1.41 -10.84
C SER A 33 -7.04 -0.80 -11.91
N ILE A 34 -8.35 -0.73 -11.65
CA ILE A 34 -9.37 -0.25 -12.61
C ILE A 34 -10.12 1.00 -12.13
N ASN A 35 -9.97 1.45 -10.89
CA ASN A 35 -10.68 2.60 -10.32
C ASN A 35 -10.51 3.86 -11.15
N GLY A 36 -9.29 4.18 -11.57
CA GLY A 36 -9.01 5.37 -12.39
C GLY A 36 -9.66 5.31 -13.75
N SER A 37 -9.59 4.16 -14.43
CA SER A 37 -10.24 3.93 -15.72
C SER A 37 -11.77 3.98 -15.60
N PHE A 38 -12.32 3.46 -14.51
CA PHE A 38 -13.76 3.51 -14.25
C PHE A 38 -14.24 4.94 -13.97
N LEU A 39 -13.49 5.72 -13.19
CA LEU A 39 -13.81 7.14 -12.99
C LEU A 39 -13.73 7.92 -14.30
N GLN A 40 -12.76 7.62 -15.18
CA GLN A 40 -12.69 8.22 -16.51
C GLN A 40 -13.93 7.87 -17.35
N LEU A 41 -14.40 6.61 -17.32
CA LEU A 41 -15.61 6.17 -17.99
C LEU A 41 -16.86 6.91 -17.46
N LEU A 42 -16.90 7.23 -16.17
CA LEU A 42 -17.98 8.01 -15.54
C LEU A 42 -17.86 9.53 -15.77
N GLY A 43 -16.89 9.98 -16.59
CA GLY A 43 -16.73 11.36 -17.02
C GLY A 43 -16.07 12.29 -16.01
N THR A 44 -15.23 11.75 -15.09
CA THR A 44 -14.46 12.61 -14.17
C THR A 44 -13.24 13.22 -14.84
N SER A 45 -12.66 14.24 -14.20
CA SER A 45 -11.36 14.83 -14.55
C SER A 45 -10.20 14.13 -13.84
N GLY A 46 -8.97 14.34 -14.32
CA GLY A 46 -7.75 13.90 -13.66
C GLY A 46 -7.59 14.53 -12.26
N ALA A 47 -8.02 15.78 -12.09
CA ALA A 47 -8.08 16.45 -10.79
C ALA A 47 -8.96 15.69 -9.79
N THR A 48 -10.15 15.23 -10.22
CA THR A 48 -11.03 14.43 -9.37
C THR A 48 -10.35 13.10 -8.98
N VAL A 49 -9.73 12.40 -9.92
CA VAL A 49 -9.04 11.13 -9.66
C VAL A 49 -7.89 11.32 -8.67
N GLY A 50 -7.04 12.33 -8.88
CA GLY A 50 -5.94 12.64 -7.97
C GLY A 50 -6.42 13.02 -6.57
N LEU A 51 -7.48 13.82 -6.47
CA LEU A 51 -8.09 14.19 -5.19
C LEU A 51 -8.64 12.96 -4.45
N VAL A 52 -9.37 12.09 -5.14
CA VAL A 52 -9.96 10.87 -4.55
C VAL A 52 -8.88 9.90 -4.09
N ALA A 53 -7.84 9.66 -4.91
CA ALA A 53 -6.71 8.85 -4.55
C ALA A 53 -5.99 9.41 -3.31
N GLY A 54 -5.69 10.71 -3.32
CA GLY A 54 -5.05 11.38 -2.19
C GLY A 54 -5.87 11.35 -0.90
N ILE A 55 -7.18 11.64 -0.95
CA ILE A 55 -8.08 11.51 0.22
C ILE A 55 -8.08 10.07 0.74
N GLY A 56 -8.09 9.09 -0.16
CA GLY A 56 -7.99 7.68 0.20
C GLY A 56 -6.73 7.37 1.01
N GLU A 57 -5.57 7.87 0.59
CA GLU A 57 -4.31 7.67 1.30
C GLU A 57 -4.25 8.48 2.61
N LEU A 58 -4.78 9.70 2.64
CA LEU A 58 -4.89 10.50 3.87
C LEU A 58 -5.69 9.74 4.95
N PHE A 59 -6.86 9.21 4.60
CA PHE A 59 -7.64 8.39 5.52
C PHE A 59 -6.95 7.05 5.80
N GLY A 60 -6.35 6.44 4.77
CA GLY A 60 -5.61 5.19 4.88
C GLY A 60 -4.50 5.23 5.92
N TYR A 61 -3.72 6.31 5.98
CA TYR A 61 -2.64 6.50 6.95
C TYR A 61 -3.11 7.19 8.24
N GLY A 62 -3.92 8.25 8.13
CA GLY A 62 -4.34 9.07 9.29
C GLY A 62 -5.24 8.30 10.26
N LEU A 63 -6.24 7.60 9.76
CA LEU A 63 -7.17 6.84 10.62
C LEU A 63 -6.54 5.61 11.28
N ARG A 64 -5.40 5.10 10.77
CA ARG A 64 -4.67 4.00 11.44
C ARG A 64 -4.23 4.36 12.85
N PHE A 65 -3.85 5.63 13.07
CA PHE A 65 -3.50 6.09 14.41
C PHE A 65 -4.71 6.00 15.37
N VAL A 66 -5.87 6.48 14.91
CA VAL A 66 -7.11 6.47 15.71
C VAL A 66 -7.58 5.04 15.95
N SER A 67 -7.62 4.19 14.91
CA SER A 67 -8.08 2.81 15.02
C SER A 67 -7.14 1.96 15.88
N GLY A 68 -5.83 2.16 15.78
CA GLY A 68 -4.83 1.51 16.63
C GLY A 68 -5.00 1.90 18.09
N TYR A 69 -5.11 3.19 18.39
CA TYR A 69 -5.40 3.66 19.76
C TYR A 69 -6.71 3.07 20.31
N LEU A 70 -7.75 3.04 19.49
CA LEU A 70 -9.04 2.47 19.91
C LEU A 70 -8.95 0.96 20.14
N ALA A 71 -8.24 0.23 19.30
CA ALA A 71 -8.00 -1.20 19.46
C ALA A 71 -7.24 -1.50 20.76
N ASP A 72 -6.17 -0.75 21.03
CA ASP A 72 -5.35 -0.93 22.23
C ASP A 72 -6.09 -0.55 23.51
N LYS A 73 -6.87 0.54 23.49
CA LYS A 73 -7.66 0.98 24.63
C LYS A 73 -8.81 0.04 24.98
N THR A 74 -9.51 -0.45 23.96
CA THR A 74 -10.71 -1.28 24.15
C THR A 74 -10.41 -2.77 24.23
N LYS A 75 -9.23 -3.21 23.71
CA LYS A 75 -8.86 -4.62 23.53
C LYS A 75 -9.84 -5.41 22.65
N LYS A 76 -10.72 -4.72 21.93
CA LYS A 76 -11.74 -5.32 21.06
C LYS A 76 -11.22 -5.52 19.63
N TYR A 77 -10.03 -6.13 19.49
CA TYR A 77 -9.34 -6.32 18.19
C TYR A 77 -10.26 -6.97 17.14
N TRP A 78 -10.96 -8.04 17.49
CA TRP A 78 -11.87 -8.75 16.56
C TRP A 78 -13.04 -7.89 16.08
N LEU A 79 -13.63 -7.06 16.96
CA LEU A 79 -14.74 -6.20 16.56
C LEU A 79 -14.31 -5.16 15.54
N ILE A 80 -13.19 -4.48 15.82
CA ILE A 80 -12.62 -3.46 14.95
C ILE A 80 -12.19 -4.08 13.62
N LEU A 81 -11.56 -5.25 13.67
CA LEU A 81 -11.12 -5.98 12.50
C LEU A 81 -12.30 -6.36 11.60
N ILE A 82 -13.36 -6.95 12.15
CA ILE A 82 -14.55 -7.36 11.39
C ILE A 82 -15.25 -6.14 10.77
N ALA A 83 -15.45 -5.06 11.55
CA ALA A 83 -16.03 -3.83 11.02
C ALA A 83 -15.20 -3.25 9.87
N GLY A 84 -13.88 -3.22 10.02
CA GLY A 84 -12.98 -2.75 9.00
C GLY A 84 -13.00 -3.63 7.72
N TYR A 85 -13.02 -4.95 7.86
CA TYR A 85 -13.15 -5.86 6.71
C TYR A 85 -14.52 -5.77 6.03
N LEU A 86 -15.60 -5.60 6.80
CA LEU A 86 -16.94 -5.41 6.24
C LEU A 86 -16.97 -4.16 5.33
N LEU A 87 -16.45 -3.04 5.81
CA LEU A 87 -16.40 -1.80 5.03
C LEU A 87 -15.44 -1.94 3.83
N ASN A 88 -14.24 -2.46 4.04
CA ASN A 88 -13.22 -2.58 2.99
C ASN A 88 -13.66 -3.52 1.87
N LEU A 89 -14.11 -4.75 2.21
CA LEU A 89 -14.37 -5.79 1.22
C LEU A 89 -15.67 -5.56 0.45
N PHE A 90 -16.75 -5.14 1.10
CA PHE A 90 -18.06 -5.05 0.45
C PHE A 90 -18.30 -3.73 -0.27
N SER A 91 -17.56 -2.66 0.04
CA SER A 91 -17.59 -1.43 -0.77
C SER A 91 -17.11 -1.67 -2.21
N VAL A 92 -16.19 -2.63 -2.41
CA VAL A 92 -15.61 -2.92 -3.72
C VAL A 92 -16.64 -3.50 -4.70
N PRO A 93 -17.33 -4.63 -4.44
CA PRO A 93 -18.32 -5.14 -5.36
C PRO A 93 -19.54 -4.22 -5.52
N LEU A 94 -19.84 -3.35 -4.55
CA LEU A 94 -20.89 -2.34 -4.67
C LEU A 94 -20.56 -1.28 -5.74
N LEU A 95 -19.30 -1.12 -6.15
CA LEU A 95 -18.92 -0.29 -7.31
C LEU A 95 -19.60 -0.74 -8.61
N ALA A 96 -19.96 -2.02 -8.71
CA ALA A 96 -20.76 -2.53 -9.84
C ALA A 96 -22.11 -1.82 -10.01
N LEU A 97 -22.66 -1.27 -8.92
CA LEU A 97 -23.93 -0.54 -8.91
C LEU A 97 -23.77 0.97 -9.12
N ALA A 98 -22.53 1.48 -9.15
CA ALA A 98 -22.27 2.90 -9.31
C ALA A 98 -22.56 3.35 -10.74
N GLY A 99 -23.68 4.06 -10.93
CA GLY A 99 -24.07 4.64 -12.21
C GLY A 99 -23.53 6.07 -12.46
N TYR A 100 -22.94 6.69 -11.44
CA TYR A 100 -22.37 8.04 -11.47
C TYR A 100 -21.14 8.13 -10.56
N TRP A 101 -20.23 9.05 -10.87
CA TRP A 101 -18.92 9.10 -10.26
C TRP A 101 -18.94 9.43 -8.75
N GLN A 102 -19.93 10.20 -8.27
CA GLN A 102 -20.03 10.57 -6.85
C GLN A 102 -20.23 9.34 -5.96
N LEU A 103 -21.11 8.40 -6.37
CA LEU A 103 -21.31 7.16 -5.66
C LEU A 103 -20.05 6.28 -5.68
N ALA A 104 -19.38 6.21 -6.85
CA ALA A 104 -18.11 5.49 -6.95
C ALA A 104 -17.06 6.03 -5.98
N VAL A 105 -16.93 7.36 -5.89
CA VAL A 105 -16.00 8.03 -4.95
C VAL A 105 -16.32 7.71 -3.50
N VAL A 106 -17.60 7.78 -3.10
CA VAL A 106 -18.00 7.44 -1.73
C VAL A 106 -17.63 5.98 -1.40
N LEU A 107 -17.86 5.05 -2.31
CA LEU A 107 -17.51 3.64 -2.11
C LEU A 107 -15.99 3.43 -2.04
N MET A 108 -15.21 4.09 -2.89
CA MET A 108 -13.73 4.05 -2.87
C MET A 108 -13.17 4.61 -1.56
N ILE A 109 -13.72 5.72 -1.06
CA ILE A 109 -13.30 6.29 0.24
C ILE A 109 -13.72 5.36 1.38
N THR A 110 -14.91 4.76 1.33
CA THR A 110 -15.39 3.80 2.33
C THR A 110 -14.48 2.56 2.39
N GLU A 111 -14.03 2.07 1.23
CA GLU A 111 -13.03 1.00 1.14
C GLU A 111 -11.75 1.39 1.91
N ARG A 112 -11.20 2.58 1.68
CA ARG A 112 -9.98 3.08 2.34
C ARG A 112 -10.14 3.26 3.85
N ILE A 113 -11.28 3.77 4.31
CA ILE A 113 -11.63 3.84 5.73
C ILE A 113 -11.66 2.44 6.35
N GLY A 114 -12.28 1.48 5.68
CA GLY A 114 -12.29 0.09 6.10
C GLY A 114 -10.89 -0.50 6.23
N LYS A 115 -10.00 -0.26 5.24
CA LYS A 115 -8.59 -0.67 5.28
C LYS A 115 -7.85 -0.03 6.46
N ALA A 116 -8.06 1.25 6.72
CA ALA A 116 -7.46 1.96 7.84
C ALA A 116 -7.91 1.44 9.21
N LEU A 117 -9.18 1.05 9.33
CA LEU A 117 -9.73 0.48 10.56
C LEU A 117 -9.16 -0.92 10.85
N ARG A 118 -9.09 -1.79 9.83
CA ARG A 118 -8.68 -3.19 10.02
C ARG A 118 -7.18 -3.37 10.24
N THR A 119 -6.33 -2.53 9.62
CA THR A 119 -4.89 -2.76 9.55
C THR A 119 -4.22 -2.83 10.93
N PRO A 120 -4.39 -1.87 11.87
CA PRO A 120 -3.72 -1.97 13.17
C PRO A 120 -4.22 -3.16 14.02
N ALA A 121 -5.51 -3.47 13.94
CA ALA A 121 -6.08 -4.62 14.65
C ALA A 121 -5.54 -5.96 14.08
N ARG A 122 -5.41 -6.06 12.74
CA ARG A 122 -4.80 -7.21 12.05
C ARG A 122 -3.34 -7.38 12.49
N ASP A 123 -2.57 -6.31 12.46
CA ASP A 123 -1.14 -6.33 12.77
C ASP A 123 -0.91 -6.72 14.24
N ALA A 124 -1.78 -6.26 15.15
CA ALA A 124 -1.75 -6.69 16.54
C ALA A 124 -2.03 -8.20 16.68
N LEU A 125 -3.07 -8.70 16.00
CA LEU A 125 -3.42 -10.14 16.01
C LEU A 125 -2.29 -10.98 15.39
N LEU A 126 -1.69 -10.52 14.29
CA LEU A 126 -0.58 -11.19 13.64
C LEU A 126 0.65 -11.27 14.57
N SER A 127 0.91 -10.21 15.34
CA SER A 127 2.04 -10.18 16.29
C SER A 127 1.93 -11.27 17.35
N PHE A 128 0.72 -11.58 17.83
CA PHE A 128 0.49 -12.65 18.81
C PHE A 128 0.85 -14.04 18.25
N GLY A 129 0.53 -14.30 16.97
CA GLY A 129 0.81 -15.59 16.31
C GLY A 129 2.27 -15.77 15.93
N THR A 130 2.96 -14.69 15.55
CA THR A 130 4.33 -14.78 15.00
C THR A 130 5.43 -15.00 16.03
N GLN A 131 5.17 -14.80 17.32
CA GLN A 131 6.18 -14.97 18.38
C GLN A 131 6.76 -16.38 18.42
N LYS A 132 5.92 -17.43 18.28
CA LYS A 132 6.35 -18.83 18.38
C LYS A 132 7.04 -19.36 17.12
N MET A 133 6.66 -18.87 15.94
CA MET A 133 7.23 -19.33 14.67
C MET A 133 8.42 -18.52 14.17
N GLY A 134 8.77 -17.46 14.90
CA GLY A 134 9.75 -16.45 14.48
C GLY A 134 9.07 -15.28 13.77
N ARG A 135 9.24 -14.08 14.31
CA ARG A 135 8.57 -12.86 13.82
C ARG A 135 8.86 -12.62 12.34
N GLY A 136 10.12 -12.66 11.94
CA GLY A 136 10.52 -12.44 10.55
C GLY A 136 9.84 -13.39 9.57
N TRP A 137 9.82 -14.70 9.87
CA TRP A 137 9.16 -15.70 9.04
C TRP A 137 7.64 -15.51 8.98
N GLY A 138 7.00 -15.24 10.13
CA GLY A 138 5.55 -15.06 10.18
C GLY A 138 5.05 -13.85 9.42
N TYR A 139 5.74 -12.70 9.57
CA TYR A 139 5.42 -11.50 8.77
C TYR A 139 5.77 -11.69 7.29
N GLY A 140 6.89 -12.34 6.98
CA GLY A 140 7.26 -12.63 5.59
C GLY A 140 6.28 -13.55 4.88
N LEU A 141 5.75 -14.56 5.56
CA LEU A 141 4.70 -15.45 5.01
C LEU A 141 3.41 -14.67 4.74
N HIS A 142 3.00 -13.79 5.68
CA HIS A 142 1.83 -12.94 5.52
C HIS A 142 1.99 -11.99 4.31
N GLU A 143 3.13 -11.32 4.21
CA GLU A 143 3.44 -10.40 3.11
C GLU A 143 3.46 -11.12 1.75
N ALA A 144 4.02 -12.32 1.68
CA ALA A 144 3.99 -13.13 0.45
C ALA A 144 2.55 -13.45 0.00
N MET A 145 1.64 -13.71 0.95
CA MET A 145 0.22 -13.93 0.65
C MET A 145 -0.47 -12.64 0.18
N ASP A 146 -0.17 -11.50 0.79
CA ASP A 146 -0.66 -10.18 0.38
C ASP A 146 -0.26 -9.91 -1.09
N GLN A 147 1.01 -10.08 -1.42
CA GLN A 147 1.54 -9.85 -2.78
C GLN A 147 0.96 -10.80 -3.84
N ILE A 148 0.68 -12.07 -3.47
CA ILE A 148 -0.04 -12.99 -4.35
C ILE A 148 -1.44 -12.44 -4.64
N GLY A 149 -2.17 -12.00 -3.63
CA GLY A 149 -3.50 -11.39 -3.78
C GLY A 149 -3.46 -10.13 -4.65
N ALA A 150 -2.51 -9.24 -4.37
CA ALA A 150 -2.30 -7.98 -5.11
C ALA A 150 -1.93 -8.18 -6.59
N THR A 151 -1.33 -9.33 -6.92
CA THR A 151 -1.01 -9.68 -8.32
C THR A 151 -2.16 -10.41 -9.01
N VAL A 152 -2.76 -11.41 -8.36
CA VAL A 152 -3.80 -12.25 -8.95
C VAL A 152 -5.13 -11.49 -9.13
N GLY A 153 -5.47 -10.59 -8.21
CA GLY A 153 -6.69 -9.80 -8.28
C GLY A 153 -6.82 -8.97 -9.56
N PRO A 154 -5.84 -8.14 -9.92
CA PRO A 154 -5.82 -7.41 -11.19
C PRO A 154 -5.90 -8.30 -12.42
N LEU A 155 -5.25 -9.48 -12.41
CA LEU A 155 -5.36 -10.46 -13.51
C LEU A 155 -6.78 -11.03 -13.64
N LEU A 156 -7.48 -11.25 -12.52
CA LEU A 156 -8.88 -11.67 -12.53
C LEU A 156 -9.78 -10.63 -13.23
N VAL A 157 -9.69 -9.35 -12.84
CA VAL A 157 -10.50 -8.31 -13.47
C VAL A 157 -10.08 -8.04 -14.91
N SER A 158 -8.80 -8.20 -15.25
CA SER A 158 -8.32 -8.16 -16.64
C SER A 158 -9.02 -9.21 -17.50
N ALA A 159 -9.08 -10.46 -17.02
CA ALA A 159 -9.76 -11.54 -17.73
C ALA A 159 -11.26 -11.22 -17.92
N VAL A 160 -11.94 -10.70 -16.88
CA VAL A 160 -13.35 -10.30 -16.98
C VAL A 160 -13.53 -9.19 -18.03
N LEU A 161 -12.72 -8.14 -18.00
CA LEU A 161 -12.78 -7.05 -18.97
C LEU A 161 -12.54 -7.54 -20.40
N PHE A 162 -11.64 -8.51 -20.59
CA PHE A 162 -11.36 -9.11 -21.88
C PHE A 162 -12.55 -9.92 -22.41
N TYR A 163 -13.07 -10.88 -21.61
CA TYR A 163 -14.15 -11.78 -22.06
C TYR A 163 -15.54 -11.14 -22.08
N LYS A 164 -15.75 -10.06 -21.30
CA LYS A 164 -17.04 -9.35 -21.18
C LYS A 164 -17.05 -7.97 -21.85
N HIS A 165 -16.23 -7.79 -22.90
CA HIS A 165 -16.22 -6.58 -23.72
C HIS A 165 -16.13 -5.28 -22.92
N GLN A 166 -15.19 -5.25 -21.95
CA GLN A 166 -14.88 -4.09 -21.09
C GLN A 166 -16.02 -3.71 -20.12
N ASP A 167 -16.79 -4.68 -19.66
CA ASP A 167 -17.83 -4.47 -18.64
C ASP A 167 -17.21 -4.29 -17.24
N TYR A 168 -17.03 -3.04 -16.83
CA TYR A 168 -16.51 -2.67 -15.49
C TYR A 168 -17.46 -3.10 -14.37
N ARG A 169 -18.79 -3.10 -14.61
CA ARG A 169 -19.76 -3.55 -13.59
C ARG A 169 -19.55 -5.01 -13.27
N MET A 170 -19.35 -5.83 -14.28
CA MET A 170 -19.05 -7.24 -14.09
C MET A 170 -17.67 -7.45 -13.46
N ALA A 171 -16.68 -6.63 -13.84
CA ALA A 171 -15.34 -6.67 -13.26
C ALA A 171 -15.34 -6.35 -11.75
N PHE A 172 -16.13 -5.38 -11.29
CA PHE A 172 -16.31 -5.14 -9.85
C PHE A 172 -17.18 -6.21 -9.18
N GLY A 173 -18.25 -6.65 -9.87
CA GLY A 173 -19.18 -7.65 -9.32
C GLY A 173 -18.54 -8.99 -9.00
N ILE A 174 -17.61 -9.49 -9.84
CA ILE A 174 -16.90 -10.76 -9.61
C ILE A 174 -16.08 -10.75 -8.31
N LEU A 175 -15.65 -9.57 -7.85
CA LEU A 175 -14.86 -9.39 -6.64
C LEU A 175 -15.65 -9.70 -5.36
N VAL A 176 -16.97 -9.87 -5.47
CA VAL A 176 -17.79 -10.40 -4.35
C VAL A 176 -17.32 -11.81 -3.95
N ILE A 177 -16.78 -12.61 -4.87
CA ILE A 177 -16.32 -13.97 -4.59
C ILE A 177 -15.13 -13.96 -3.62
N PRO A 178 -13.97 -13.34 -3.93
CA PRO A 178 -12.87 -13.28 -2.97
C PRO A 178 -13.24 -12.50 -1.69
N ALA A 179 -14.12 -11.49 -1.76
CA ALA A 179 -14.60 -10.77 -0.59
C ALA A 179 -15.36 -11.71 0.39
N ILE A 180 -16.28 -12.54 -0.11
CA ILE A 180 -17.00 -13.52 0.71
C ILE A 180 -16.06 -14.57 1.28
N ILE A 181 -15.10 -15.07 0.49
CA ILE A 181 -14.11 -16.05 0.95
C ILE A 181 -13.28 -15.46 2.09
N ALA A 182 -12.72 -14.25 1.91
CA ALA A 182 -11.96 -13.57 2.95
C ALA A 182 -12.77 -13.37 4.23
N PHE A 183 -14.01 -12.88 4.10
CA PHE A 183 -14.88 -12.62 5.24
C PHE A 183 -15.29 -13.91 5.96
N SER A 184 -15.55 -14.99 5.22
CA SER A 184 -15.86 -16.30 5.80
C SER A 184 -14.67 -16.86 6.58
N ILE A 185 -13.45 -16.80 6.03
CA ILE A 185 -12.22 -17.23 6.72
C ILE A 185 -12.01 -16.37 7.99
N LEU A 186 -12.29 -15.07 7.93
CA LEU A 186 -12.20 -14.16 9.08
C LEU A 186 -13.13 -14.61 10.22
N LEU A 187 -14.38 -14.95 9.92
CA LEU A 187 -15.34 -15.43 10.94
C LEU A 187 -14.91 -16.78 11.51
N ILE A 188 -14.42 -17.68 10.67
CA ILE A 188 -13.86 -18.98 11.10
C ILE A 188 -12.64 -18.74 12.01
N CYS A 189 -11.73 -17.85 11.62
CA CYS A 189 -10.55 -17.53 12.40
C CYS A 189 -10.92 -16.97 13.79
N LYS A 190 -11.90 -16.05 13.86
CA LYS A 190 -12.43 -15.56 15.13
C LYS A 190 -13.06 -16.67 15.99
N TYR A 191 -13.80 -17.58 15.37
CA TYR A 191 -14.42 -18.71 16.08
C TYR A 191 -13.36 -19.65 16.67
N LEU A 192 -12.32 -19.96 15.93
CA LEU A 192 -11.23 -20.85 16.36
C LEU A 192 -10.29 -20.20 17.37
N TYR A 193 -10.09 -18.88 17.27
CA TYR A 193 -9.13 -18.10 18.09
C TYR A 193 -9.79 -16.88 18.72
N PRO A 194 -10.77 -17.05 19.64
CA PRO A 194 -11.52 -15.93 20.23
C PRO A 194 -10.68 -15.00 21.11
N LYS A 195 -9.56 -15.53 21.68
CA LYS A 195 -8.64 -14.80 22.58
C LYS A 195 -7.18 -15.01 22.15
N PRO A 196 -6.73 -14.39 21.06
CA PRO A 196 -5.38 -14.57 20.52
C PRO A 196 -4.29 -13.99 21.42
N GLU A 197 -4.60 -13.05 22.31
CA GLU A 197 -3.68 -12.52 23.34
C GLU A 197 -3.14 -13.60 24.28
N ASN A 198 -3.77 -14.74 24.40
CA ASN A 198 -3.25 -15.90 25.15
C ASN A 198 -2.00 -16.53 24.49
N LEU A 199 -1.63 -16.08 23.30
CA LEU A 199 -0.43 -16.53 22.57
C LEU A 199 0.80 -15.68 22.88
N GLU A 200 0.70 -14.59 23.66
CA GLU A 200 1.75 -13.57 23.87
C GLU A 200 2.39 -13.56 25.26
N PHE A 201 3.69 -13.15 25.33
CA PHE A 201 4.40 -12.73 26.54
C PHE A 201 4.53 -11.20 26.56
N LYS A 202 4.24 -10.58 27.74
CA LYS A 202 4.17 -9.12 27.95
C LYS A 202 5.50 -8.38 27.73
N THR A 203 5.46 -7.19 27.12
CA THR A 203 6.55 -6.22 27.06
C THR A 203 6.12 -4.82 27.54
N THR A 204 7.10 -4.04 28.05
CA THR A 204 6.94 -2.84 28.89
C THR A 204 6.99 -1.50 28.16
N SER A 205 6.55 -0.47 28.84
CA SER A 205 6.15 0.92 28.66
C SER A 205 7.11 1.96 28.04
N ILE A 206 6.52 3.11 27.63
CA ILE A 206 7.02 4.22 26.81
C ILE A 206 7.63 5.35 27.68
N VAL A 207 8.74 5.97 27.22
CA VAL A 207 9.35 7.20 27.77
C VAL A 207 9.44 8.29 26.70
N SER A 208 9.08 9.53 27.06
CA SER A 208 8.98 10.70 26.18
C SER A 208 10.22 11.60 26.24
N GLN A 209 10.96 11.69 25.13
CA GLN A 209 11.95 12.74 24.81
C GLN A 209 11.92 13.03 23.30
N GLY A 210 12.26 14.25 22.82
CA GLY A 210 12.21 14.64 21.40
C GLY A 210 13.05 13.75 20.46
N PHE A 211 12.75 13.74 19.16
CA PHE A 211 13.48 12.97 18.15
C PHE A 211 14.78 13.68 17.73
N PRO A 212 15.83 12.94 17.31
CA PRO A 212 17.08 13.53 16.86
C PRO A 212 16.89 14.34 15.58
N LYS A 213 17.71 15.38 15.36
CA LYS A 213 17.66 16.22 14.13
C LYS A 213 17.70 15.40 12.84
N ARG A 214 18.48 14.30 12.83
CA ARG A 214 18.57 13.36 11.70
C ARG A 214 17.21 12.78 11.31
N TYR A 215 16.36 12.44 12.28
CA TYR A 215 15.02 11.93 12.02
C TYR A 215 14.17 12.95 11.26
N TRP A 216 14.18 14.22 11.66
CA TRP A 216 13.39 15.26 10.98
C TRP A 216 13.88 15.58 9.57
N ILE A 217 15.20 15.53 9.34
CA ILE A 217 15.77 15.66 7.98
C ILE A 217 15.35 14.46 7.13
N TYR A 218 15.31 13.25 7.72
CA TYR A 218 14.82 12.07 7.04
C TYR A 218 13.32 12.20 6.68
N ILE A 219 12.48 12.64 7.63
CA ILE A 219 11.05 12.93 7.35
C ILE A 219 10.89 13.96 6.22
N LEU A 220 11.76 14.96 6.15
CA LEU A 220 11.75 15.90 5.02
C LEU A 220 11.99 15.20 3.66
N ALA A 221 12.89 14.23 3.58
CA ALA A 221 13.05 13.44 2.36
C ALA A 221 11.80 12.61 2.06
N VAL A 222 11.25 11.95 3.08
CA VAL A 222 10.05 11.12 2.97
C VAL A 222 8.84 11.90 2.43
N VAL A 223 8.62 13.13 2.88
CA VAL A 223 7.48 13.95 2.40
C VAL A 223 7.64 14.33 0.93
N PHE A 224 8.87 14.56 0.45
CA PHE A 224 9.12 14.79 -0.99
C PHE A 224 8.93 13.52 -1.82
N ILE A 225 9.35 12.36 -1.31
CA ILE A 225 9.09 11.06 -1.96
C ILE A 225 7.58 10.88 -2.11
N ALA A 226 6.81 11.01 -1.02
CA ALA A 226 5.38 10.84 -1.01
C ALA A 226 4.64 11.82 -1.94
N ALA A 227 5.01 13.12 -1.89
CA ALA A 227 4.38 14.13 -2.71
C ALA A 227 4.60 13.95 -4.22
N GLY A 228 5.74 13.41 -4.63
CA GLY A 228 6.08 13.21 -6.05
C GLY A 228 5.69 11.85 -6.62
N TYR A 229 5.13 10.96 -5.81
CA TYR A 229 4.79 9.62 -6.27
C TYR A 229 3.35 9.55 -6.78
N VAL A 230 3.20 9.35 -8.11
CA VAL A 230 1.87 9.31 -8.74
C VAL A 230 1.12 8.05 -8.33
N ASP A 231 -0.11 8.19 -7.87
CA ASP A 231 -0.98 7.06 -7.57
C ASP A 231 -1.41 6.31 -8.84
N PHE A 232 -1.49 4.98 -8.77
CA PHE A 232 -1.86 4.16 -9.91
C PHE A 232 -3.24 4.51 -10.51
N PRO A 233 -4.29 4.87 -9.75
CA PRO A 233 -5.54 5.35 -10.34
C PRO A 233 -5.38 6.50 -11.34
N LEU A 234 -4.46 7.45 -11.12
CA LEU A 234 -4.20 8.51 -12.09
C LEU A 234 -3.46 8.00 -13.33
N ILE A 235 -2.58 7.01 -13.17
CA ILE A 235 -1.92 6.31 -14.28
C ILE A 235 -2.96 5.53 -15.11
N ALA A 236 -3.83 4.76 -14.47
CA ALA A 236 -4.91 4.01 -15.12
C ALA A 236 -5.88 4.94 -15.85
N PHE A 237 -6.23 6.08 -15.25
CA PHE A 237 -7.00 7.14 -15.89
C PHE A 237 -6.32 7.64 -17.15
N HIS A 238 -5.00 7.91 -17.09
CA HIS A 238 -4.21 8.35 -18.25
C HIS A 238 -4.24 7.32 -19.39
N PHE A 239 -4.00 6.05 -19.08
CA PHE A 239 -3.98 4.99 -20.08
C PHE A 239 -5.32 4.88 -20.82
N LYS A 240 -6.43 5.00 -20.10
CA LYS A 240 -7.76 5.00 -20.69
C LYS A 240 -8.05 6.29 -21.45
N ALA A 241 -7.80 7.46 -20.87
CA ALA A 241 -8.09 8.76 -21.48
C ALA A 241 -7.30 9.00 -22.79
N LYS A 242 -6.09 8.42 -22.90
CA LYS A 242 -5.25 8.50 -24.10
C LYS A 242 -5.40 7.30 -25.03
N ALA A 243 -6.29 6.33 -24.70
CA ALA A 243 -6.46 5.09 -25.44
C ALA A 243 -5.12 4.39 -25.78
N LEU A 244 -4.17 4.42 -24.82
CA LEU A 244 -2.83 3.86 -24.97
C LEU A 244 -2.85 2.34 -25.11
N MET A 245 -3.87 1.70 -24.56
CA MET A 245 -4.09 0.26 -24.58
C MET A 245 -5.56 -0.06 -24.36
N ASN A 246 -5.93 -1.32 -24.60
CA ASN A 246 -7.27 -1.81 -24.25
C ASN A 246 -7.47 -1.81 -22.72
N ASP A 247 -8.69 -1.59 -22.27
CA ASP A 247 -9.05 -1.53 -20.84
C ASP A 247 -8.62 -2.80 -20.07
N SER A 248 -8.68 -3.97 -20.71
CA SER A 248 -8.22 -5.23 -20.13
C SER A 248 -6.70 -5.30 -19.90
N ALA A 249 -5.90 -4.51 -20.60
CA ALA A 249 -4.46 -4.46 -20.41
C ALA A 249 -4.05 -3.60 -19.19
N ILE A 250 -4.85 -2.62 -18.80
CA ILE A 250 -4.54 -1.72 -17.69
C ILE A 250 -4.32 -2.48 -16.36
N PRO A 251 -5.21 -3.41 -15.95
CA PRO A 251 -4.95 -4.21 -14.74
C PRO A 251 -3.74 -5.13 -14.86
N ILE A 252 -3.35 -5.58 -16.08
CA ILE A 252 -2.11 -6.34 -16.29
C ILE A 252 -0.89 -5.49 -15.94
N PHE A 253 -0.89 -4.21 -16.35
CA PHE A 253 0.18 -3.29 -15.98
C PHE A 253 0.28 -3.12 -14.45
N TYR A 254 -0.86 -3.07 -13.77
CA TYR A 254 -0.85 -3.05 -12.30
C TYR A 254 -0.32 -4.36 -11.70
N ALA A 255 -0.71 -5.51 -12.22
CA ALA A 255 -0.17 -6.80 -11.79
C ALA A 255 1.36 -6.87 -11.99
N VAL A 256 1.88 -6.35 -13.10
CA VAL A 256 3.33 -6.22 -13.34
C VAL A 256 3.97 -5.30 -12.30
N ALA A 257 3.33 -4.17 -11.98
CA ALA A 257 3.81 -3.26 -10.94
C ALA A 257 3.92 -3.97 -9.58
N MET A 258 2.88 -4.70 -9.16
CA MET A 258 2.85 -5.41 -7.88
C MET A 258 3.86 -6.56 -7.82
N ALA A 259 4.00 -7.33 -8.90
CA ALA A 259 5.03 -8.37 -8.99
C ALA A 259 6.45 -7.78 -8.91
N THR A 260 6.67 -6.64 -9.57
CA THR A 260 7.94 -5.91 -9.53
C THR A 260 8.21 -5.32 -8.14
N ASP A 261 7.19 -4.78 -7.49
CA ASP A 261 7.22 -4.28 -6.11
C ASP A 261 7.67 -5.39 -5.15
N ALA A 262 7.03 -6.54 -5.17
CA ALA A 262 7.39 -7.69 -4.33
C ALA A 262 8.87 -8.11 -4.50
N ILE A 263 9.35 -8.20 -5.74
CA ILE A 263 10.75 -8.54 -6.05
C ILE A 263 11.69 -7.43 -5.58
N ALA A 264 11.34 -6.18 -5.85
CA ALA A 264 12.13 -5.01 -5.47
C ALA A 264 12.23 -4.90 -3.94
N ALA A 265 11.14 -5.09 -3.20
CA ALA A 265 11.15 -5.06 -1.73
C ALA A 265 12.16 -6.06 -1.14
N LEU A 266 12.24 -7.28 -1.69
CA LEU A 266 13.20 -8.29 -1.25
C LEU A 266 14.65 -7.90 -1.60
N ILE A 267 14.88 -7.40 -2.82
CA ILE A 267 16.22 -7.02 -3.28
C ILE A 267 16.72 -5.81 -2.49
N PHE A 268 15.90 -4.75 -2.42
CA PHE A 268 16.27 -3.52 -1.74
C PHE A 268 16.35 -3.68 -0.22
N GLY A 269 15.52 -4.57 0.37
CA GLY A 269 15.64 -4.95 1.78
C GLY A 269 17.02 -5.56 2.09
N LYS A 270 17.47 -6.54 1.29
CA LYS A 270 18.81 -7.13 1.44
C LYS A 270 19.96 -6.15 1.15
N MET A 271 19.74 -5.24 0.20
CA MET A 271 20.72 -4.18 -0.09
C MET A 271 20.82 -3.19 1.07
N PHE A 272 19.68 -2.88 1.70
CA PHE A 272 19.64 -2.00 2.87
C PHE A 272 20.43 -2.57 4.04
N ASP A 273 20.34 -3.86 4.32
CA ASP A 273 21.14 -4.52 5.36
C ASP A 273 22.66 -4.35 5.15
N LYS A 274 23.12 -4.17 3.90
CA LYS A 274 24.54 -4.02 3.56
C LYS A 274 24.98 -2.56 3.38
N MET A 275 24.13 -1.73 2.78
CA MET A 275 24.47 -0.39 2.32
C MET A 275 23.73 0.71 3.11
N GLY A 276 22.78 0.35 3.98
CA GLY A 276 21.95 1.28 4.74
C GLY A 276 21.18 2.25 3.83
N ILE A 277 21.04 3.48 4.28
CA ILE A 277 20.28 4.54 3.60
C ILE A 277 20.75 4.85 2.15
N LYS A 278 21.97 4.44 1.76
CA LYS A 278 22.45 4.58 0.37
C LYS A 278 21.57 3.83 -0.63
N THR A 279 20.97 2.73 -0.18
CA THR A 279 20.03 1.94 -0.97
C THR A 279 18.78 2.74 -1.34
N LEU A 280 18.28 3.57 -0.41
CA LEU A 280 17.13 4.45 -0.68
C LEU A 280 17.47 5.51 -1.75
N LEU A 281 18.67 6.08 -1.71
CA LEU A 281 19.13 7.03 -2.75
C LEU A 281 19.09 6.40 -4.14
N LEU A 282 19.61 5.18 -4.28
CA LEU A 282 19.58 4.44 -5.55
C LEU A 282 18.14 4.20 -6.03
N ALA A 283 17.26 3.76 -5.14
CA ALA A 283 15.86 3.49 -5.45
C ALA A 283 15.12 4.75 -5.93
N ILE A 284 15.31 5.90 -5.25
CA ILE A 284 14.71 7.17 -5.64
C ILE A 284 15.19 7.60 -7.02
N LEU A 285 16.49 7.53 -7.29
CA LEU A 285 17.06 7.91 -8.59
C LEU A 285 16.52 7.03 -9.73
N LEU A 286 16.42 5.72 -9.52
CA LEU A 286 15.84 4.80 -10.51
C LEU A 286 14.36 5.10 -10.74
N SER A 287 13.58 5.24 -9.67
CA SER A 287 12.14 5.46 -9.78
C SER A 287 11.79 6.86 -10.30
N SER A 288 12.65 7.88 -10.16
CA SER A 288 12.36 9.23 -10.65
C SER A 288 12.03 9.31 -12.14
N PHE A 289 12.43 8.31 -12.92
CA PHE A 289 12.16 8.25 -14.37
C PHE A 289 10.81 7.63 -14.74
N PHE A 290 10.04 7.10 -13.78
CA PHE A 290 8.75 6.46 -14.13
C PHE A 290 7.75 7.44 -14.74
N ALA A 291 7.62 8.67 -14.19
CA ALA A 291 6.61 9.62 -14.63
C ALA A 291 6.77 10.06 -16.11
N PRO A 292 7.95 10.48 -16.61
CA PRO A 292 8.11 10.77 -18.02
C PRO A 292 7.82 9.56 -18.92
N MET A 293 8.20 8.35 -18.51
CA MET A 293 7.94 7.14 -19.31
C MET A 293 6.46 6.80 -19.39
N VAL A 294 5.73 6.91 -18.26
CA VAL A 294 4.30 6.61 -18.20
C VAL A 294 3.47 7.65 -18.96
N PHE A 295 3.75 8.94 -18.79
CA PHE A 295 2.86 10.02 -19.27
C PHE A 295 3.22 10.60 -20.64
N MET A 296 4.44 10.37 -21.17
CA MET A 296 4.85 10.86 -22.48
C MET A 296 5.15 9.73 -23.46
N GLY A 297 5.28 8.50 -23.00
CA GLY A 297 5.62 7.35 -23.84
C GLY A 297 4.44 6.64 -24.45
N GLY A 298 4.71 5.80 -25.47
CA GLY A 298 3.77 4.79 -25.96
C GLY A 298 3.78 3.54 -25.07
N PHE A 299 3.09 2.48 -25.51
CA PHE A 299 2.90 1.23 -24.76
C PHE A 299 4.17 0.68 -24.10
N ASN A 300 5.26 0.54 -24.85
CA ASN A 300 6.53 -0.03 -24.32
C ASN A 300 7.19 0.87 -23.26
N TRP A 301 7.14 2.19 -23.46
CA TRP A 301 7.64 3.14 -22.46
C TRP A 301 6.78 3.15 -21.21
N ALA A 302 5.46 3.08 -21.38
CA ALA A 302 4.53 2.95 -20.25
C ALA A 302 4.82 1.69 -19.43
N LEU A 303 5.08 0.55 -20.09
CA LEU A 303 5.46 -0.69 -19.39
C LEU A 303 6.77 -0.54 -18.61
N ALA A 304 7.80 0.03 -19.23
CA ALA A 304 9.08 0.30 -18.55
C ALA A 304 8.88 1.27 -17.36
N GLY A 305 8.06 2.31 -17.53
CA GLY A 305 7.70 3.24 -16.47
C GLY A 305 6.97 2.56 -15.29
N ILE A 306 6.08 1.62 -15.58
CA ILE A 306 5.36 0.84 -14.57
C ILE A 306 6.32 -0.09 -13.79
N VAL A 307 7.29 -0.70 -14.45
CA VAL A 307 8.34 -1.47 -13.76
C VAL A 307 9.13 -0.57 -12.81
N LEU A 308 9.55 0.62 -13.26
CA LEU A 308 10.24 1.59 -12.39
C LEU A 308 9.35 2.09 -11.24
N TRP A 309 8.08 2.27 -11.49
CA TRP A 309 7.09 2.60 -10.45
C TRP A 309 7.00 1.48 -9.40
N GLY A 310 6.88 0.22 -9.81
CA GLY A 310 6.89 -0.92 -8.89
C GLY A 310 8.19 -1.04 -8.09
N ILE A 311 9.36 -0.83 -8.74
CA ILE A 311 10.65 -0.80 -8.05
C ILE A 311 10.67 0.27 -6.95
N GLY A 312 10.17 1.47 -7.24
CA GLY A 312 10.11 2.55 -6.26
C GLY A 312 9.16 2.24 -5.09
N MET A 313 8.01 1.60 -5.35
CA MET A 313 7.07 1.18 -4.30
C MET A 313 7.72 0.15 -3.37
N GLY A 314 8.28 -0.94 -3.90
CA GLY A 314 8.90 -1.98 -3.10
C GLY A 314 10.09 -1.49 -2.27
N ALA A 315 10.88 -0.57 -2.81
CA ALA A 315 11.93 0.09 -2.04
C ALA A 315 11.36 0.96 -0.90
N GLN A 316 10.28 1.70 -1.14
CA GLN A 316 9.63 2.51 -0.11
C GLN A 316 9.05 1.63 1.00
N GLU A 317 8.34 0.57 0.67
CA GLU A 317 7.72 -0.34 1.64
C GLU A 317 8.74 -1.04 2.53
N SER A 318 9.87 -1.46 1.96
CA SER A 318 10.93 -2.17 2.69
C SER A 318 11.86 -1.23 3.47
N ILE A 319 12.29 -0.09 2.90
CA ILE A 319 13.37 0.72 3.46
C ILE A 319 12.86 1.83 4.38
N LEU A 320 11.73 2.50 4.05
CA LEU A 320 11.36 3.71 4.80
C LEU A 320 11.14 3.46 6.29
N LYS A 321 10.53 2.34 6.65
CA LYS A 321 10.33 1.95 8.05
C LYS A 321 11.60 1.37 8.67
N ALA A 322 12.42 0.65 7.89
CA ALA A 322 13.67 0.08 8.37
C ALA A 322 14.65 1.16 8.83
N GLU A 323 14.83 2.24 8.07
CA GLU A 323 15.69 3.38 8.43
C GLU A 323 15.24 4.06 9.75
N ILE A 324 13.91 4.19 9.97
CA ILE A 324 13.38 4.71 11.24
C ILE A 324 13.75 3.77 12.40
N ALA A 325 13.63 2.46 12.17
CA ALA A 325 13.96 1.46 13.19
C ALA A 325 15.44 1.43 13.53
N GLU A 326 16.33 1.83 12.61
CA GLU A 326 17.76 2.02 12.90
C GLU A 326 18.06 3.32 13.66
N MET A 327 17.33 4.40 13.33
CA MET A 327 17.56 5.70 13.96
C MET A 327 16.99 5.85 15.36
N ILE A 328 15.90 5.12 15.66
CA ILE A 328 15.08 5.35 16.85
C ILE A 328 15.08 4.10 17.75
N PRO A 329 15.38 4.27 19.05
CA PRO A 329 15.28 3.17 20.03
C PRO A 329 13.90 2.51 20.06
N SER A 330 13.84 1.22 20.39
CA SER A 330 12.64 0.39 20.36
C SER A 330 11.45 1.01 21.11
N GLU A 331 11.74 1.64 22.27
CA GLU A 331 10.75 2.22 23.17
C GLU A 331 10.00 3.43 22.56
N ARG A 332 10.57 4.04 21.51
CA ARG A 332 10.07 5.27 20.88
C ARG A 332 9.63 5.09 19.43
N ARG A 333 9.79 3.90 18.89
CA ARG A 333 9.46 3.60 17.49
C ARG A 333 7.98 3.80 17.18
N GLY A 334 7.09 3.50 18.12
CA GLY A 334 5.64 3.69 17.93
C GLY A 334 5.29 5.15 17.62
N THR A 335 5.82 6.10 18.39
CA THR A 335 5.60 7.54 18.14
C THR A 335 6.29 8.01 16.86
N ALA A 336 7.48 7.49 16.56
CA ALA A 336 8.20 7.80 15.33
C ALA A 336 7.43 7.30 14.09
N PHE A 337 6.94 6.06 14.11
CA PHE A 337 6.08 5.54 13.02
C PHE A 337 4.76 6.31 12.91
N GLY A 338 4.18 6.76 14.03
CA GLY A 338 2.98 7.59 14.03
C GLY A 338 3.21 8.92 13.29
N SER A 339 4.27 9.66 13.64
CA SER A 339 4.61 10.93 12.98
C SER A 339 5.06 10.74 11.53
N PHE A 340 5.77 9.64 11.21
CA PHE A 340 6.09 9.26 9.84
C PHE A 340 4.82 9.02 9.01
N ASN A 341 3.90 8.17 9.49
CA ASN A 341 2.68 7.85 8.76
C ASN A 341 1.80 9.09 8.55
N ALA A 342 1.71 9.97 9.54
CA ALA A 342 0.97 11.23 9.42
C ALA A 342 1.57 12.14 8.34
N ALA A 343 2.90 12.35 8.37
CA ALA A 343 3.60 13.15 7.38
C ALA A 343 3.49 12.51 5.98
N TYR A 344 3.76 11.21 5.86
CA TYR A 344 3.70 10.48 4.61
C TYR A 344 2.30 10.55 3.97
N GLY A 345 1.24 10.25 4.74
CA GLY A 345 -0.14 10.31 4.24
C GLY A 345 -0.59 11.72 3.86
N LEU A 346 -0.22 12.74 4.65
CA LEU A 346 -0.56 14.13 4.35
C LEU A 346 0.09 14.61 3.05
N PHE A 347 1.37 14.34 2.86
CA PHE A 347 2.09 14.78 1.66
C PHE A 347 1.78 13.92 0.44
N TRP A 348 1.44 12.66 0.62
CA TRP A 348 0.88 11.84 -0.46
C TRP A 348 -0.45 12.41 -0.94
N PHE A 349 -1.36 12.78 -0.02
CA PHE A 349 -2.61 13.47 -0.37
C PHE A 349 -2.34 14.77 -1.14
N ALA A 350 -1.50 15.65 -0.60
CA ALA A 350 -1.21 16.93 -1.23
C ALA A 350 -0.59 16.75 -2.63
N GLY A 351 0.34 15.80 -2.77
CA GLY A 351 0.97 15.47 -4.04
C GLY A 351 0.00 14.89 -5.05
N SER A 352 -0.82 13.90 -4.66
CA SER A 352 -1.83 13.29 -5.53
C SER A 352 -2.87 14.30 -6.01
N ALA A 353 -3.37 15.16 -5.11
CA ALA A 353 -4.31 16.21 -5.47
C ALA A 353 -3.70 17.23 -6.46
N LEU A 354 -2.45 17.66 -6.19
CA LEU A 354 -1.74 18.58 -7.08
C LEU A 354 -1.43 17.92 -8.44
N MET A 355 -0.97 16.67 -8.45
CA MET A 355 -0.67 15.97 -9.71
C MET A 355 -1.94 15.68 -10.52
N GLY A 356 -3.07 15.39 -9.88
CA GLY A 356 -4.37 15.30 -10.56
C GLY A 356 -4.78 16.63 -11.21
N TYR A 357 -4.62 17.74 -10.50
CA TYR A 357 -4.86 19.07 -11.06
C TYR A 357 -3.90 19.39 -12.23
N LEU A 358 -2.60 19.12 -12.05
CA LEU A 358 -1.60 19.32 -13.11
C LEU A 358 -1.86 18.42 -14.31
N TYR A 359 -2.42 17.23 -14.13
CA TYR A 359 -2.77 16.34 -15.22
C TYR A 359 -3.76 17.00 -16.21
N ASP A 360 -4.79 17.65 -15.68
CA ASP A 360 -5.80 18.33 -16.52
C ASP A 360 -5.25 19.63 -17.14
N PHE A 361 -4.35 20.33 -16.45
CA PHE A 361 -3.79 21.60 -16.89
C PHE A 361 -2.54 21.44 -17.77
N SER A 362 -1.60 20.58 -17.35
CA SER A 362 -0.31 20.36 -18.04
C SER A 362 0.33 19.04 -17.63
N ILE A 363 0.25 18.02 -18.46
CA ILE A 363 0.96 16.75 -18.23
C ILE A 363 2.48 16.96 -18.05
N LYS A 364 3.08 17.91 -18.77
CA LYS A 364 4.49 18.29 -18.57
C LYS A 364 4.72 18.85 -17.15
N GLY A 365 3.79 19.66 -16.65
CA GLY A 365 3.84 20.18 -15.27
C GLY A 365 3.79 19.06 -14.23
N LEU A 366 2.93 18.06 -14.41
CA LEU A 366 2.87 16.87 -13.56
C LEU A 366 4.22 16.14 -13.55
N ILE A 367 4.80 15.88 -14.72
CA ILE A 367 6.08 15.18 -14.85
C ILE A 367 7.21 15.96 -14.17
N ILE A 368 7.29 17.27 -14.42
CA ILE A 368 8.31 18.13 -13.79
C ILE A 368 8.16 18.10 -12.27
N PHE A 369 6.93 18.22 -11.75
CA PHE A 369 6.67 18.15 -10.31
C PHE A 369 7.10 16.81 -9.73
N SER A 370 6.69 15.69 -10.33
CA SER A 370 7.06 14.34 -9.87
C SER A 370 8.57 14.14 -9.85
N VAL A 371 9.28 14.46 -10.95
CA VAL A 371 10.73 14.31 -11.03
C VAL A 371 11.46 15.25 -10.08
N ALA A 372 11.05 16.53 -10.01
CA ALA A 372 11.71 17.52 -9.15
C ALA A 372 11.62 17.14 -7.67
N THR A 373 10.46 16.70 -7.19
CA THR A 373 10.30 16.28 -5.80
C THR A 373 11.13 15.04 -5.48
N GLN A 374 11.22 14.06 -6.39
CA GLN A 374 12.10 12.90 -6.23
C GLN A 374 13.57 13.31 -6.18
N LEU A 375 14.01 14.23 -7.04
CA LEU A 375 15.39 14.73 -7.02
C LEU A 375 15.70 15.53 -5.74
N VAL A 376 14.75 16.32 -5.23
CA VAL A 376 14.91 16.99 -3.93
C VAL A 376 15.03 15.96 -2.80
N ALA A 377 14.21 14.91 -2.81
CA ALA A 377 14.33 13.81 -1.85
C ALA A 377 15.71 13.13 -1.94
N ALA A 378 16.17 12.83 -3.15
CA ALA A 378 17.50 12.25 -3.37
C ALA A 378 18.63 13.16 -2.82
N PHE A 379 18.53 14.48 -3.04
CA PHE A 379 19.48 15.45 -2.48
C PHE A 379 19.47 15.45 -0.94
N VAL A 380 18.31 15.42 -0.30
CA VAL A 380 18.20 15.37 1.15
C VAL A 380 18.79 14.06 1.71
N ILE A 381 18.53 12.92 1.06
CA ILE A 381 19.14 11.62 1.44
C ILE A 381 20.66 11.66 1.26
N TYR A 382 21.15 12.19 0.16
CA TYR A 382 22.59 12.36 -0.07
C TYR A 382 23.25 13.22 1.01
N TYR A 383 22.60 14.32 1.41
CA TYR A 383 23.07 15.15 2.52
C TYR A 383 23.17 14.37 3.84
N LEU A 384 22.16 13.53 4.16
CA LEU A 384 22.20 12.64 5.34
C LEU A 384 23.37 11.66 5.30
N ILE A 385 23.64 11.06 4.13
CA ILE A 385 24.77 10.13 3.93
C ILE A 385 26.10 10.85 4.22
N ARG A 386 26.28 12.06 3.69
CA ARG A 386 27.50 12.84 3.95
C ARG A 386 27.69 13.20 5.42
N GLN A 387 26.62 13.51 6.14
CA GLN A 387 26.72 13.76 7.59
C GLN A 387 27.15 12.52 8.40
N GLN A 388 26.73 11.31 7.97
CA GLN A 388 27.17 10.08 8.62
C GLN A 388 28.69 9.85 8.44
N THR A 389 29.18 10.01 7.22
CA THR A 389 30.60 9.79 6.91
C THR A 389 31.53 10.72 7.69
N LYS A 390 31.13 12.00 7.87
CA LYS A 390 31.89 12.98 8.66
C LYS A 390 31.93 12.73 10.19
N ARG A 391 31.01 11.91 10.74
CA ARG A 391 30.98 11.57 12.17
C ARG A 391 31.80 10.33 12.51
N VAL A 392 32.14 9.54 11.51
CA VAL A 392 32.95 8.31 11.65
C VAL A 392 34.43 8.58 11.41
N GLN A 393 34.77 9.70 10.78
CA GLN A 393 36.13 10.26 10.71
C GLN A 393 36.40 11.22 11.87
#